data_50051a4b605711b2832fe2e30ea38463
#
_entry.id   50051a4b605711b2832fe2e30ea38463
#
_cell.length_a   1.000
_cell.length_b   1.000
_cell.length_c   1.000
_cell.angle_alpha   90.00
_cell.angle_beta   90.00
_cell.angle_gamma   90.00
#
_symmetry.space_group_name_H-M   'P 1'
#
loop_
_entity.id
_entity.type
_entity.pdbx_description
1 polymer ?
#
loop_
_entity_poly.entity_id
_entity_poly.type
_entity_poly.pdbx_seq_one_letter_code
_entity_poly.pdbx_strand_id
1 'polypeptide(L)'
;MTSQGVAVGIDLVQVSRIAESLALFGARFATRLFTAHEVAYCTEPELAAATQAARFAARFAAKEATLKVLGAGDRGLSWRSLEVRRIPCGPPELALHGAARELADELGLTGLALSMSHEGDYATAVVIATRSVIRCAQQAGQPPRAAPASSPPPSQGEQVEMSETIRAIVHQHGRLATSLDTLDDQSDLYRAGMTSQASVNVMLALEAAFEIEFPDHLLKRSVFASIAAMRAAVEGLVGRSADLSSAAP
;
A
#
# COMPACT_ATOMS: atom_id res chain seq x y z
N MET A 1 -38.39 -1.89 -3.58
CA MET A 1 -37.42 -1.07 -4.36
C MET A 1 -36.07 -1.18 -3.66
N THR A 2 -35.12 -1.91 -4.23
CA THR A 2 -33.75 -1.99 -3.74
C THR A 2 -33.05 -0.67 -4.07
N SER A 3 -32.72 0.14 -3.07
CA SER A 3 -31.90 1.32 -3.25
C SER A 3 -30.48 0.85 -3.60
N GLN A 4 -29.99 1.22 -4.78
CA GLN A 4 -28.59 0.98 -5.14
C GLN A 4 -27.74 2.12 -4.58
N GLY A 5 -26.76 1.79 -3.74
CA GLY A 5 -25.76 2.74 -3.30
C GLY A 5 -24.60 2.80 -4.29
N VAL A 6 -23.97 3.97 -4.40
CA VAL A 6 -22.75 4.16 -5.20
C VAL A 6 -21.61 4.55 -4.27
N ALA A 7 -20.45 3.92 -4.44
CA ALA A 7 -19.20 4.32 -3.81
C ALA A 7 -18.24 4.81 -4.91
N VAL A 8 -17.51 5.88 -4.64
CA VAL A 8 -16.58 6.49 -5.59
C VAL A 8 -15.23 6.65 -4.93
N GLY A 9 -14.18 6.26 -5.64
CA GLY A 9 -12.79 6.52 -5.27
C GLY A 9 -12.10 7.26 -6.41
N ILE A 10 -11.29 8.23 -6.06
CA ILE A 10 -10.42 8.96 -7.00
C ILE A 10 -9.02 9.07 -6.42
N ASP A 11 -8.03 8.94 -7.29
CA ASP A 11 -6.64 9.21 -6.94
C ASP A 11 -5.89 9.93 -8.05
N LEU A 12 -4.86 10.69 -7.65
CA LEU A 12 -3.99 11.48 -8.53
C LEU A 12 -2.53 11.23 -8.12
N VAL A 13 -1.71 10.82 -9.08
CA VAL A 13 -0.31 10.42 -8.85
C VAL A 13 0.62 11.20 -9.79
N GLN A 14 1.76 11.67 -9.28
CA GLN A 14 2.81 12.22 -10.12
C GLN A 14 3.60 11.10 -10.79
N VAL A 15 3.71 11.14 -12.12
CA VAL A 15 4.44 10.15 -12.92
C VAL A 15 5.92 10.16 -12.58
N SER A 16 6.52 11.34 -12.40
CA SER A 16 7.93 11.49 -12.00
C SER A 16 8.25 10.79 -10.69
N ARG A 17 7.35 10.79 -9.70
CA ARG A 17 7.55 10.09 -8.44
C ARG A 17 7.55 8.57 -8.61
N ILE A 18 6.72 8.04 -9.50
CA ILE A 18 6.73 6.60 -9.84
C ILE A 18 8.01 6.24 -10.60
N ALA A 19 8.45 7.10 -11.52
CA ALA A 19 9.73 6.93 -12.23
C ALA A 19 10.92 6.87 -11.26
N GLU A 20 10.96 7.75 -10.25
CA GLU A 20 11.99 7.74 -9.21
C GLU A 20 11.93 6.46 -8.36
N SER A 21 10.72 5.98 -7.98
CA SER A 21 10.56 4.72 -7.23
C SER A 21 11.06 3.52 -8.05
N LEU A 22 10.77 3.50 -9.34
CA LEU A 22 11.27 2.47 -10.26
C LEU A 22 12.80 2.54 -10.42
N ALA A 23 13.38 3.75 -10.47
CA ALA A 23 14.83 3.93 -10.53
C ALA A 23 15.54 3.49 -9.25
N LEU A 24 14.94 3.76 -8.08
CA LEU A 24 15.52 3.42 -6.77
C LEU A 24 15.40 1.94 -6.44
N PHE A 25 14.24 1.33 -6.66
CA PHE A 25 13.93 -0.02 -6.18
C PHE A 25 13.77 -1.04 -7.31
N GLY A 26 13.73 -0.60 -8.58
CA GLY A 26 13.68 -1.46 -9.75
C GLY A 26 12.53 -2.47 -9.71
N ALA A 27 12.88 -3.73 -9.98
CA ALA A 27 11.91 -4.82 -10.01
C ALA A 27 11.19 -5.03 -8.65
N ARG A 28 11.84 -4.71 -7.51
CA ARG A 28 11.21 -4.86 -6.19
C ARG A 28 9.98 -3.96 -6.05
N PHE A 29 10.04 -2.70 -6.50
CA PHE A 29 8.88 -1.80 -6.52
C PHE A 29 7.78 -2.36 -7.41
N ALA A 30 8.12 -2.76 -8.64
CA ALA A 30 7.14 -3.26 -9.59
C ALA A 30 6.45 -4.54 -9.10
N THR A 31 7.21 -5.56 -8.70
CA THR A 31 6.65 -6.86 -8.29
C THR A 31 5.94 -6.83 -6.93
N ARG A 32 6.26 -5.84 -6.08
CA ARG A 32 5.57 -5.68 -4.80
C ARG A 32 4.15 -5.14 -4.95
N LEU A 33 3.94 -4.26 -5.92
CA LEU A 33 2.67 -3.54 -6.10
C LEU A 33 1.81 -4.08 -7.23
N PHE A 34 2.42 -4.64 -8.25
CA PHE A 34 1.74 -4.99 -9.50
C PHE A 34 1.80 -6.49 -9.76
N THR A 35 0.77 -7.03 -10.40
CA THR A 35 0.75 -8.42 -10.85
C THR A 35 1.73 -8.63 -12.00
N ALA A 36 2.12 -9.87 -12.27
CA ALA A 36 3.00 -10.18 -13.40
C ALA A 36 2.41 -9.69 -14.73
N HIS A 37 1.09 -9.75 -14.90
CA HIS A 37 0.40 -9.23 -16.08
C HIS A 37 0.51 -7.71 -16.21
N GLU A 38 0.35 -6.97 -15.11
CA GLU A 38 0.51 -5.51 -15.10
C GLU A 38 1.95 -5.10 -15.38
N VAL A 39 2.93 -5.81 -14.78
CA VAL A 39 4.36 -5.57 -15.02
C VAL A 39 4.69 -5.80 -16.49
N ALA A 40 4.30 -6.93 -17.07
CA ALA A 40 4.56 -7.24 -18.48
C ALA A 40 4.00 -6.16 -19.42
N TYR A 41 2.77 -5.70 -19.17
CA TYR A 41 2.17 -4.60 -19.95
C TYR A 41 2.90 -3.27 -19.78
N CYS A 42 3.36 -2.96 -18.56
CA CYS A 42 4.04 -1.68 -18.30
C CYS A 42 5.49 -1.65 -18.80
N THR A 43 6.11 -2.82 -18.98
CA THR A 43 7.53 -2.96 -19.37
C THR A 43 7.70 -3.57 -20.75
N GLU A 44 6.71 -3.44 -21.66
CA GLU A 44 6.85 -3.86 -23.06
C GLU A 44 8.15 -3.30 -23.65
N PRO A 45 8.97 -4.12 -24.36
CA PRO A 45 10.37 -3.77 -24.71
C PRO A 45 10.55 -2.49 -25.53
N GLU A 46 9.54 -2.09 -26.29
CA GLU A 46 9.61 -0.94 -27.18
C GLU A 46 9.21 0.40 -26.52
N LEU A 47 8.84 0.37 -25.23
CA LEU A 47 8.34 1.54 -24.53
C LEU A 47 9.49 2.40 -23.99
N ALA A 48 9.41 3.70 -24.23
CA ALA A 48 10.24 4.67 -23.53
C ALA A 48 9.99 4.63 -22.01
N ALA A 49 11.03 4.88 -21.21
CA ALA A 49 10.94 4.86 -19.74
C ALA A 49 9.83 5.77 -19.18
N ALA A 50 9.62 6.95 -19.81
CA ALA A 50 8.53 7.85 -19.43
C ALA A 50 7.15 7.23 -19.62
N THR A 51 6.95 6.48 -20.73
CA THR A 51 5.69 5.76 -21.00
C THR A 51 5.48 4.61 -20.01
N GLN A 52 6.55 3.88 -19.68
CA GLN A 52 6.51 2.84 -18.65
C GLN A 52 6.07 3.43 -17.30
N ALA A 53 6.70 4.54 -16.87
CA ALA A 53 6.36 5.22 -15.62
C ALA A 53 4.90 5.72 -15.61
N ALA A 54 4.41 6.29 -16.72
CA ALA A 54 3.02 6.73 -16.84
C ALA A 54 2.03 5.55 -16.75
N ARG A 55 2.35 4.40 -17.36
CA ARG A 55 1.53 3.19 -17.27
C ARG A 55 1.47 2.65 -15.85
N PHE A 56 2.59 2.64 -15.11
CA PHE A 56 2.63 2.27 -13.69
C PHE A 56 1.88 3.27 -12.83
N ALA A 57 2.05 4.58 -13.06
CA ALA A 57 1.39 5.63 -12.30
C ALA A 57 -0.15 5.56 -12.42
N ALA A 58 -0.68 5.35 -13.62
CA ALA A 58 -2.12 5.18 -13.84
C ALA A 58 -2.67 3.95 -13.10
N ARG A 59 -1.93 2.83 -13.07
CA ARG A 59 -2.32 1.63 -12.32
C ARG A 59 -2.22 1.83 -10.82
N PHE A 60 -1.18 2.53 -10.36
CA PHE A 60 -1.06 2.88 -8.95
C PHE A 60 -2.25 3.74 -8.50
N ALA A 61 -2.60 4.78 -9.27
CA ALA A 61 -3.79 5.59 -9.00
C ALA A 61 -5.09 4.76 -8.98
N ALA A 62 -5.23 3.79 -9.89
CA ALA A 62 -6.40 2.89 -9.91
C ALA A 62 -6.49 2.01 -8.66
N LYS A 63 -5.35 1.49 -8.17
CA LYS A 63 -5.29 0.70 -6.94
C LYS A 63 -5.64 1.55 -5.71
N GLU A 64 -5.08 2.76 -5.58
CA GLU A 64 -5.43 3.72 -4.52
C GLU A 64 -6.92 4.10 -4.55
N ALA A 65 -7.45 4.41 -5.72
CA ALA A 65 -8.87 4.71 -5.89
C ALA A 65 -9.75 3.51 -5.45
N THR A 66 -9.29 2.28 -5.74
CA THR A 66 -9.98 1.05 -5.32
C THR A 66 -9.95 0.86 -3.81
N LEU A 67 -8.80 1.07 -3.16
CA LEU A 67 -8.67 1.01 -1.70
C LEU A 67 -9.62 2.01 -1.00
N LYS A 68 -9.81 3.19 -1.59
CA LYS A 68 -10.78 4.18 -1.09
C LYS A 68 -12.23 3.69 -1.21
N VAL A 69 -12.60 3.06 -2.34
CA VAL A 69 -13.93 2.45 -2.53
C VAL A 69 -14.19 1.33 -1.53
N LEU A 70 -13.18 0.50 -1.26
CA LEU A 70 -13.25 -0.61 -0.32
C LEU A 70 -13.17 -0.16 1.16
N GLY A 71 -12.80 1.10 1.44
CA GLY A 71 -12.51 1.56 2.80
C GLY A 71 -11.36 0.77 3.46
N ALA A 72 -10.38 0.36 2.66
CA ALA A 72 -9.42 -0.68 3.01
C ALA A 72 -8.05 -0.16 3.47
N GLY A 73 -7.91 1.13 3.77
CA GLY A 73 -6.61 1.73 4.14
C GLY A 73 -5.90 1.06 5.32
N ASP A 74 -6.65 0.45 6.24
CA ASP A 74 -6.13 -0.26 7.41
C ASP A 74 -6.45 -1.77 7.43
N ARG A 75 -6.86 -2.34 6.30
CA ARG A 75 -7.20 -3.78 6.22
C ARG A 75 -6.02 -4.69 5.89
N GLY A 76 -4.88 -4.15 5.47
CA GLY A 76 -3.70 -4.93 5.09
C GLY A 76 -3.97 -5.80 3.85
N LEU A 77 -4.49 -5.19 2.81
CA LEU A 77 -4.70 -5.86 1.52
C LEU A 77 -3.41 -5.84 0.70
N SER A 78 -3.14 -6.97 0.05
CA SER A 78 -2.09 -7.03 -0.96
C SER A 78 -2.42 -6.09 -2.14
N TRP A 79 -1.47 -5.27 -2.56
CA TRP A 79 -1.60 -4.44 -3.76
C TRP A 79 -1.87 -5.27 -5.02
N ARG A 80 -1.33 -6.49 -5.07
CA ARG A 80 -1.52 -7.42 -6.19
C ARG A 80 -2.91 -8.06 -6.21
N SER A 81 -3.68 -7.93 -5.12
CA SER A 81 -5.08 -8.36 -5.11
C SER A 81 -6.02 -7.41 -5.87
N LEU A 82 -5.51 -6.25 -6.29
CA LEU A 82 -6.19 -5.23 -7.08
C LEU A 82 -5.50 -5.17 -8.46
N GLU A 83 -6.03 -5.84 -9.47
CA GLU A 83 -5.38 -5.94 -10.78
C GLU A 83 -6.10 -5.11 -11.83
N VAL A 84 -5.36 -4.26 -12.54
CA VAL A 84 -5.85 -3.51 -13.69
C VAL A 84 -5.54 -4.28 -14.97
N ARG A 85 -6.58 -4.74 -15.66
CA ARG A 85 -6.49 -5.47 -16.92
C ARG A 85 -6.82 -4.57 -18.10
N ARG A 86 -6.07 -4.74 -19.19
CA ARG A 86 -6.42 -4.16 -20.46
C ARG A 86 -7.30 -5.13 -21.24
N ILE A 87 -8.48 -4.68 -21.64
CA ILE A 87 -9.36 -5.43 -22.53
C ILE A 87 -9.07 -4.98 -23.98
N PRO A 88 -8.78 -5.87 -24.91
CA PRO A 88 -8.66 -5.53 -26.33
C PRO A 88 -9.94 -4.82 -26.81
N CYS A 89 -9.80 -3.64 -27.40
CA CYS A 89 -10.91 -2.84 -27.92
C CYS A 89 -11.96 -2.44 -26.87
N GLY A 90 -11.61 -2.49 -25.56
CA GLY A 90 -12.53 -2.12 -24.47
C GLY A 90 -11.90 -1.19 -23.44
N PRO A 91 -12.69 -0.69 -22.49
CA PRO A 91 -12.19 0.06 -21.35
C PRO A 91 -11.30 -0.83 -20.45
N PRO A 92 -10.43 -0.23 -19.62
CA PRO A 92 -9.69 -0.99 -18.61
C PRO A 92 -10.67 -1.64 -17.62
N GLU A 93 -10.34 -2.85 -17.18
CA GLU A 93 -11.11 -3.59 -16.20
C GLU A 93 -10.34 -3.70 -14.88
N LEU A 94 -11.06 -3.62 -13.76
CA LEU A 94 -10.52 -3.86 -12.44
C LEU A 94 -10.94 -5.25 -11.96
N ALA A 95 -9.96 -6.13 -11.77
CA ALA A 95 -10.14 -7.46 -11.20
C ALA A 95 -9.71 -7.47 -9.73
N LEU A 96 -10.55 -8.00 -8.85
CA LEU A 96 -10.24 -8.22 -7.44
C LEU A 96 -9.95 -9.68 -7.18
N HIS A 97 -8.92 -9.98 -6.37
CA HIS A 97 -8.47 -11.31 -6.03
C HIS A 97 -8.41 -11.50 -4.51
N GLY A 98 -8.58 -12.75 -4.04
CA GLY A 98 -8.41 -13.12 -2.63
C GLY A 98 -9.16 -12.19 -1.68
N ALA A 99 -8.47 -11.71 -0.64
CA ALA A 99 -9.05 -10.87 0.40
C ALA A 99 -9.71 -9.57 -0.11
N ALA A 100 -9.26 -9.00 -1.22
CA ALA A 100 -9.91 -7.83 -1.82
C ALA A 100 -11.28 -8.20 -2.44
N ARG A 101 -11.39 -9.38 -3.02
CA ARG A 101 -12.65 -9.89 -3.56
C ARG A 101 -13.63 -10.21 -2.43
N GLU A 102 -13.15 -10.91 -1.40
CA GLU A 102 -13.95 -11.22 -0.20
C GLU A 102 -14.50 -9.96 0.45
N LEU A 103 -13.64 -8.92 0.61
CA LEU A 103 -14.08 -7.64 1.15
C LEU A 103 -15.13 -6.95 0.27
N ALA A 104 -14.98 -6.99 -1.07
CA ALA A 104 -15.96 -6.43 -1.99
C ALA A 104 -17.32 -7.14 -1.87
N ASP A 105 -17.31 -8.46 -1.71
CA ASP A 105 -18.51 -9.27 -1.51
C ASP A 105 -19.16 -8.97 -0.14
N GLU A 106 -18.37 -8.83 0.94
CA GLU A 106 -18.85 -8.40 2.27
C GLU A 106 -19.52 -7.01 2.24
N LEU A 107 -18.96 -6.08 1.45
CA LEU A 107 -19.52 -4.74 1.25
C LEU A 107 -20.73 -4.71 0.32
N GLY A 108 -21.10 -5.85 -0.26
CA GLY A 108 -22.21 -5.99 -1.21
C GLY A 108 -21.95 -5.27 -2.54
N LEU A 109 -20.71 -5.18 -2.98
CA LEU A 109 -20.37 -4.57 -4.26
C LEU A 109 -20.80 -5.48 -5.40
N THR A 110 -21.62 -4.94 -6.33
CA THR A 110 -22.21 -5.71 -7.44
C THR A 110 -21.60 -5.37 -8.80
N GLY A 111 -20.85 -4.27 -8.88
CA GLY A 111 -20.18 -3.85 -10.10
C GLY A 111 -19.07 -2.86 -9.80
N LEU A 112 -18.03 -2.91 -10.63
CA LEU A 112 -16.90 -1.98 -10.59
C LEU A 112 -16.69 -1.40 -11.99
N ALA A 113 -16.52 -0.10 -12.08
CA ALA A 113 -16.13 0.61 -13.30
C ALA A 113 -14.85 1.40 -13.02
N LEU A 114 -13.92 1.37 -13.97
CA LEU A 114 -12.63 2.05 -13.89
C LEU A 114 -12.45 2.98 -15.09
N SER A 115 -12.03 4.21 -14.82
CA SER A 115 -11.52 5.13 -15.82
C SER A 115 -10.16 5.65 -15.38
N MET A 116 -9.19 5.71 -16.31
CA MET A 116 -7.85 6.20 -16.06
C MET A 116 -7.45 7.20 -17.14
N SER A 117 -6.71 8.21 -16.77
CA SER A 117 -6.11 9.19 -17.68
C SER A 117 -4.72 9.61 -17.20
N HIS A 118 -3.88 10.10 -18.11
CA HIS A 118 -2.64 10.76 -17.77
C HIS A 118 -2.39 11.91 -18.71
N GLU A 119 -1.83 13.00 -18.16
CA GLU A 119 -1.44 14.19 -18.90
C GLU A 119 -0.23 14.84 -18.22
N GLY A 120 0.80 15.13 -18.99
CA GLY A 120 2.07 15.68 -18.47
C GLY A 120 2.66 14.80 -17.37
N ASP A 121 2.89 15.35 -16.19
CA ASP A 121 3.45 14.64 -15.03
C ASP A 121 2.38 14.05 -14.08
N TYR A 122 1.14 13.92 -14.53
CA TYR A 122 0.07 13.39 -13.69
C TYR A 122 -0.67 12.22 -14.33
N ALA A 123 -0.99 11.23 -13.51
CA ALA A 123 -1.91 10.15 -13.84
C ALA A 123 -3.04 10.14 -12.80
N THR A 124 -4.25 9.90 -13.25
CA THR A 124 -5.44 9.84 -12.38
C THR A 124 -6.26 8.61 -12.69
N ALA A 125 -7.00 8.16 -11.69
CA ALA A 125 -7.99 7.11 -11.85
C ALA A 125 -9.24 7.40 -11.03
N VAL A 126 -10.38 7.01 -11.59
CA VAL A 126 -11.68 7.01 -10.90
C VAL A 126 -12.22 5.59 -10.91
N VAL A 127 -12.60 5.11 -9.73
CA VAL A 127 -13.30 3.83 -9.55
C VAL A 127 -14.69 4.11 -9.00
N ILE A 128 -15.69 3.56 -9.66
CA ILE A 128 -17.08 3.61 -9.24
C ILE A 128 -17.53 2.20 -8.92
N ALA A 129 -18.10 2.00 -7.73
CA ALA A 129 -18.70 0.74 -7.34
C ALA A 129 -20.20 0.92 -7.10
N THR A 130 -21.00 -0.01 -7.63
CA THR A 130 -22.39 -0.16 -7.24
C THR A 130 -22.51 -1.18 -6.13
N ARG A 131 -23.39 -0.94 -5.15
CA ARG A 131 -23.66 -1.89 -4.06
C ARG A 131 -25.16 -2.16 -3.94
N SER A 132 -25.50 -3.40 -3.66
CA SER A 132 -26.84 -3.72 -3.18
C SER A 132 -26.97 -3.23 -1.74
N VAL A 133 -27.93 -2.35 -1.47
CA VAL A 133 -28.23 -1.97 -0.09
C VAL A 133 -29.03 -3.12 0.54
N ILE A 134 -28.32 -4.11 1.07
CA ILE A 134 -28.88 -4.98 2.09
C ILE A 134 -28.86 -4.12 3.36
N ARG A 135 -30.04 -3.85 3.94
CA ARG A 135 -30.10 -3.25 5.29
C ARG A 135 -29.47 -4.23 6.26
N CYS A 136 -28.16 -4.18 6.43
CA CYS A 136 -27.49 -4.82 7.55
C CYS A 136 -27.84 -4.04 8.81
N ALA A 137 -28.53 -4.71 9.73
CA ALA A 137 -28.55 -4.30 11.12
C ALA A 137 -27.11 -4.10 11.58
N GLN A 138 -26.86 -2.95 12.21
CA GLN A 138 -25.56 -2.55 12.73
C GLN A 138 -24.99 -3.67 13.63
N GLN A 139 -24.01 -4.39 13.15
CA GLN A 139 -23.12 -5.15 14.00
C GLN A 139 -21.99 -4.21 14.41
N ALA A 140 -22.09 -3.71 15.63
CA ALA A 140 -20.99 -3.07 16.31
C ALA A 140 -19.83 -4.07 16.38
N GLY A 141 -18.76 -3.77 15.63
CA GLY A 141 -17.56 -4.59 15.60
C GLY A 141 -16.93 -4.66 16.97
N GLN A 142 -16.75 -5.87 17.48
CA GLN A 142 -15.90 -6.13 18.63
C GLN A 142 -14.46 -5.74 18.29
N PRO A 143 -13.75 -5.03 19.18
CA PRO A 143 -12.34 -4.72 18.96
C PRO A 143 -11.55 -6.03 18.86
N PRO A 144 -10.52 -6.10 17.99
CA PRO A 144 -9.69 -7.29 17.84
C PRO A 144 -9.01 -7.62 19.17
N ARG A 145 -9.12 -8.87 19.56
CA ARG A 145 -8.51 -9.43 20.77
C ARG A 145 -6.99 -9.36 20.60
N ALA A 146 -6.31 -8.69 21.53
CA ALA A 146 -4.87 -8.62 21.58
C ALA A 146 -4.25 -10.02 21.52
N ALA A 147 -3.33 -10.24 20.58
CA ALA A 147 -2.53 -11.46 20.53
C ALA A 147 -1.53 -11.47 21.71
N PRO A 148 -1.20 -12.65 22.25
CA PRO A 148 -0.25 -12.75 23.36
C PRO A 148 1.16 -12.32 22.89
N ALA A 149 1.76 -11.43 23.65
CA ALA A 149 3.14 -11.04 23.51
C ALA A 149 4.04 -12.22 23.88
N SER A 150 4.95 -12.60 22.98
CA SER A 150 6.00 -13.55 23.28
C SER A 150 7.27 -13.17 22.52
N SER A 151 8.10 -12.39 23.18
CA SER A 151 9.56 -12.32 23.05
C SER A 151 10.06 -11.23 24.00
N PRO A 152 11.21 -11.35 24.66
CA PRO A 152 11.76 -10.30 25.48
C PRO A 152 12.00 -9.04 24.61
N PRO A 153 11.73 -7.84 25.13
CA PRO A 153 12.00 -6.62 24.38
C PRO A 153 13.51 -6.48 24.13
N PRO A 154 13.89 -5.97 22.93
CA PRO A 154 15.29 -5.68 22.62
C PRO A 154 15.86 -4.67 23.63
N SER A 155 17.20 -4.68 23.81
CA SER A 155 17.88 -3.78 24.74
C SER A 155 17.62 -2.32 24.36
N GLN A 156 17.66 -1.41 25.34
CA GLN A 156 17.40 0.03 25.09
C GLN A 156 18.35 0.64 24.02
N GLY A 157 19.58 0.13 23.91
CA GLY A 157 20.55 0.56 22.91
C GLY A 157 20.12 0.17 21.49
N GLU A 158 19.69 -1.06 21.29
CA GLU A 158 19.20 -1.55 19.98
C GLU A 158 17.94 -0.84 19.52
N GLN A 159 17.06 -0.46 20.46
CA GLN A 159 15.85 0.32 20.14
C GLN A 159 16.15 1.74 19.67
N VAL A 160 17.17 2.38 20.23
CA VAL A 160 17.62 3.72 19.81
C VAL A 160 18.21 3.67 18.41
N GLU A 161 19.12 2.73 18.13
CA GLU A 161 19.74 2.56 16.82
C GLU A 161 18.71 2.23 15.73
N MET A 162 17.74 1.37 16.03
CA MET A 162 16.63 1.05 15.12
C MET A 162 15.79 2.29 14.82
N SER A 163 15.46 3.09 15.83
CA SER A 163 14.68 4.33 15.64
C SER A 163 15.44 5.35 14.78
N GLU A 164 16.74 5.49 14.96
CA GLU A 164 17.58 6.39 14.17
C GLU A 164 17.63 5.93 12.69
N THR A 165 17.78 4.62 12.46
CA THR A 165 17.73 4.05 11.10
C THR A 165 16.39 4.30 10.44
N ILE A 166 15.28 4.08 11.16
CA ILE A 166 13.92 4.34 10.63
C ILE A 166 13.75 5.83 10.34
N ARG A 167 14.23 6.74 11.22
CA ARG A 167 14.21 8.20 10.98
C ARG A 167 14.97 8.57 9.71
N ALA A 168 16.16 8.03 9.52
CA ALA A 168 16.97 8.30 8.33
C ALA A 168 16.24 7.85 7.05
N ILE A 169 15.61 6.67 7.07
CA ILE A 169 14.82 6.14 5.96
C ILE A 169 13.60 7.03 5.67
N VAL A 170 12.86 7.44 6.70
CA VAL A 170 11.70 8.35 6.56
C VAL A 170 12.14 9.71 6.03
N HIS A 171 13.29 10.24 6.50
CA HIS A 171 13.85 11.48 5.98
C HIS A 171 14.16 11.39 4.48
N GLN A 172 14.75 10.29 4.06
CA GLN A 172 15.15 10.09 2.66
C GLN A 172 13.97 9.80 1.72
N HIS A 173 12.99 9.00 2.17
CA HIS A 173 11.95 8.44 1.31
C HIS A 173 10.53 8.93 1.63
N GLY A 174 10.29 9.47 2.83
CA GLY A 174 8.95 9.88 3.30
C GLY A 174 8.39 11.13 2.66
N ARG A 175 9.25 11.98 2.08
CA ARG A 175 8.87 13.23 1.37
C ARG A 175 7.92 14.12 2.17
N LEU A 176 8.24 14.31 3.44
CA LEU A 176 7.44 15.11 4.34
C LEU A 176 7.46 16.59 3.93
N ALA A 177 6.34 17.27 4.13
CA ALA A 177 6.25 18.73 3.96
C ALA A 177 6.84 19.48 5.16
N THR A 178 6.93 18.83 6.32
CA THR A 178 7.48 19.35 7.58
C THR A 178 8.83 18.70 7.86
N SER A 179 9.79 19.45 8.43
CA SER A 179 11.08 18.85 8.85
C SER A 179 10.86 17.74 9.87
N LEU A 180 11.48 16.59 9.65
CA LEU A 180 11.40 15.42 10.52
C LEU A 180 11.98 15.74 11.93
N ASP A 181 12.93 16.68 12.04
CA ASP A 181 13.53 17.09 13.30
C ASP A 181 12.54 17.71 14.28
N THR A 182 11.41 18.24 13.77
CA THR A 182 10.33 18.82 14.57
C THR A 182 9.26 17.81 14.96
N LEU A 183 9.35 16.58 14.47
CA LEU A 183 8.38 15.52 14.72
C LEU A 183 8.94 14.52 15.74
N ASP A 184 8.10 14.15 16.71
CA ASP A 184 8.40 13.03 17.61
C ASP A 184 8.09 11.67 16.96
N ASP A 185 8.46 10.59 17.63
CA ASP A 185 8.25 9.22 17.12
C ASP A 185 6.77 8.84 17.01
N GLN A 186 5.86 9.52 17.68
CA GLN A 186 4.42 9.28 17.65
C GLN A 186 3.69 10.17 16.64
N SER A 187 4.36 11.16 16.07
CA SER A 187 3.76 12.10 15.12
C SER A 187 3.22 11.39 13.88
N ASP A 188 2.02 11.78 13.44
CA ASP A 188 1.39 11.25 12.23
C ASP A 188 2.08 11.77 10.97
N LEU A 189 2.86 10.92 10.32
CA LEU A 189 3.63 11.23 9.12
C LEU A 189 2.75 11.57 7.92
N TYR A 190 1.52 11.03 7.83
CA TYR A 190 0.60 11.38 6.76
C TYR A 190 0.06 12.81 6.94
N ARG A 191 -0.14 13.24 8.16
CA ARG A 191 -0.46 14.66 8.45
C ARG A 191 0.73 15.56 8.18
N ALA A 192 1.96 15.06 8.34
CA ALA A 192 3.18 15.76 7.98
C ALA A 192 3.47 15.79 6.47
N GLY A 193 2.62 15.17 5.63
CA GLY A 193 2.69 15.23 4.18
C GLY A 193 3.10 13.92 3.48
N MET A 194 3.34 12.84 4.22
CA MET A 194 3.67 11.55 3.60
C MET A 194 2.50 11.04 2.75
N THR A 195 2.77 10.70 1.51
CA THR A 195 1.79 10.10 0.58
C THR A 195 1.82 8.58 0.66
N SER A 196 0.78 7.90 0.14
CA SER A 196 0.77 6.43 0.02
C SER A 196 1.96 5.91 -0.80
N GLN A 197 2.32 6.60 -1.88
CA GLN A 197 3.50 6.23 -2.67
C GLN A 197 4.81 6.38 -1.88
N ALA A 198 4.95 7.44 -1.08
CA ALA A 198 6.11 7.63 -0.21
C ALA A 198 6.17 6.53 0.87
N SER A 199 5.03 6.12 1.45
CA SER A 199 5.00 5.03 2.43
C SER A 199 5.44 3.68 1.84
N VAL A 200 5.15 3.42 0.56
CA VAL A 200 5.70 2.25 -0.16
C VAL A 200 7.21 2.31 -0.29
N ASN A 201 7.77 3.49 -0.62
CA ASN A 201 9.23 3.65 -0.71
C ASN A 201 9.89 3.45 0.66
N VAL A 202 9.30 4.00 1.73
CA VAL A 202 9.75 3.76 3.12
C VAL A 202 9.70 2.27 3.45
N MET A 203 8.61 1.58 3.14
CA MET A 203 8.46 0.14 3.35
C MET A 203 9.60 -0.65 2.67
N LEU A 204 9.83 -0.40 1.37
CA LEU A 204 10.87 -1.10 0.61
C LEU A 204 12.28 -0.80 1.13
N ALA A 205 12.52 0.42 1.61
CA ALA A 205 13.78 0.79 2.23
C ALA A 205 13.98 0.12 3.60
N LEU A 206 12.92 0.00 4.41
CA LEU A 206 12.93 -0.76 5.67
C LEU A 206 13.19 -2.26 5.43
N GLU A 207 12.53 -2.86 4.43
CA GLU A 207 12.76 -4.26 4.03
C GLU A 207 14.23 -4.49 3.67
N ALA A 208 14.86 -3.53 2.97
CA ALA A 208 16.26 -3.62 2.59
C ALA A 208 17.22 -3.40 3.77
N ALA A 209 16.93 -2.45 4.65
CA ALA A 209 17.80 -2.09 5.78
C ALA A 209 17.82 -3.16 6.88
N PHE A 210 16.69 -3.80 7.12
CA PHE A 210 16.53 -4.79 8.19
C PHE A 210 16.48 -6.24 7.69
N GLU A 211 16.66 -6.47 6.38
CA GLU A 211 16.61 -7.81 5.75
C GLU A 211 15.31 -8.57 6.06
N ILE A 212 14.18 -7.86 6.07
CA ILE A 212 12.84 -8.39 6.35
C ILE A 212 11.92 -8.24 5.13
N GLU A 213 10.77 -8.90 5.17
CA GLU A 213 9.65 -8.66 4.25
C GLU A 213 8.38 -8.38 5.06
N PHE A 214 7.69 -7.27 4.77
CA PHE A 214 6.39 -6.97 5.36
C PHE A 214 5.33 -7.89 4.77
N PRO A 215 4.69 -8.78 5.54
CA PRO A 215 3.60 -9.58 5.06
C PRO A 215 2.37 -8.70 4.75
N ASP A 216 1.52 -9.15 3.83
CA ASP A 216 0.40 -8.35 3.33
C ASP A 216 -0.51 -7.79 4.45
N HIS A 217 -0.74 -8.56 5.53
CA HIS A 217 -1.57 -8.11 6.66
C HIS A 217 -0.98 -6.92 7.45
N LEU A 218 0.31 -6.60 7.28
CA LEU A 218 0.98 -5.41 7.82
C LEU A 218 1.02 -4.24 6.82
N LEU A 219 0.56 -4.41 5.58
CA LEU A 219 0.45 -3.33 4.61
C LEU A 219 -0.75 -2.42 4.95
N LYS A 220 -0.70 -1.82 6.12
CA LYS A 220 -1.74 -0.95 6.67
C LYS A 220 -1.21 0.46 6.81
N ARG A 221 -2.08 1.44 6.57
CA ARG A 221 -1.74 2.84 6.79
C ARG A 221 -1.26 3.08 8.23
N SER A 222 -1.88 2.44 9.22
CA SER A 222 -1.51 2.58 10.64
C SER A 222 -0.09 2.10 10.95
N VAL A 223 0.43 1.09 10.24
CA VAL A 223 1.81 0.59 10.43
C VAL A 223 2.85 1.62 10.01
N PHE A 224 2.56 2.41 8.97
CA PHE A 224 3.46 3.45 8.46
C PHE A 224 3.10 4.86 8.93
N ALA A 225 2.16 4.98 9.87
CA ALA A 225 1.67 6.28 10.33
C ALA A 225 2.66 7.04 11.19
N SER A 226 3.58 6.37 11.88
CA SER A 226 4.58 7.00 12.76
C SER A 226 5.85 6.16 12.85
N ILE A 227 6.94 6.78 13.29
CA ILE A 227 8.23 6.08 13.51
C ILE A 227 8.06 4.97 14.54
N ALA A 228 7.33 5.24 15.63
CA ALA A 228 7.06 4.25 16.67
C ALA A 228 6.27 3.04 16.16
N ALA A 229 5.27 3.26 15.27
CA ALA A 229 4.50 2.17 14.67
C ALA A 229 5.38 1.31 13.75
N MET A 230 6.22 1.94 12.92
CA MET A 230 7.16 1.22 12.06
C MET A 230 8.17 0.42 12.88
N ARG A 231 8.74 1.01 13.95
CA ARG A 231 9.66 0.31 14.86
C ARG A 231 9.00 -0.94 15.44
N ALA A 232 7.82 -0.83 16.01
CA ALA A 232 7.09 -1.98 16.56
C ALA A 232 6.85 -3.10 15.53
N ALA A 233 6.56 -2.73 14.28
CA ALA A 233 6.38 -3.69 13.20
C ALA A 233 7.70 -4.37 12.81
N VAL A 234 8.80 -3.62 12.68
CA VAL A 234 10.15 -4.14 12.38
C VAL A 234 10.64 -5.07 13.50
N GLU A 235 10.54 -4.65 14.77
CA GLU A 235 10.88 -5.48 15.94
C GLU A 235 10.14 -6.83 15.90
N GLY A 236 8.84 -6.80 15.62
CA GLY A 236 8.03 -8.03 15.52
C GLY A 236 8.40 -8.92 14.33
N LEU A 237 9.01 -8.40 13.27
CA LEU A 237 9.47 -9.17 12.12
C LEU A 237 10.87 -9.75 12.34
N VAL A 238 11.81 -8.95 12.85
CA VAL A 238 13.18 -9.37 13.16
C VAL A 238 13.18 -10.49 14.21
N GLY A 239 12.39 -10.36 15.29
CA GLY A 239 12.27 -11.39 16.32
C GLY A 239 11.79 -12.74 15.77
N ARG A 240 10.84 -12.75 14.83
CA ARG A 240 10.37 -13.98 14.17
C ARG A 240 11.40 -14.63 13.24
N SER A 241 12.23 -13.84 12.58
CA SER A 241 13.31 -14.35 11.72
C SER A 241 14.39 -15.04 12.54
N ALA A 242 14.72 -14.53 13.73
CA ALA A 242 15.67 -15.14 14.65
C ALA A 242 15.17 -16.49 15.19
N ASP A 243 13.89 -16.60 15.54
CA ASP A 243 13.29 -17.85 16.04
C ASP A 243 13.28 -18.96 14.97
N LEU A 244 13.06 -18.61 13.70
CA LEU A 244 13.10 -19.59 12.59
C LEU A 244 14.51 -20.07 12.27
N SER A 245 15.54 -19.23 12.49
CA SER A 245 16.94 -19.60 12.27
C SER A 245 17.50 -20.47 13.40
N SER A 246 16.96 -20.35 14.63
CA SER A 246 17.38 -21.16 15.78
C SER A 246 16.71 -22.54 15.85
N ALA A 247 15.65 -22.76 15.06
CA ALA A 247 14.86 -23.99 15.03
C ALA A 247 15.25 -24.97 13.91
N ALA A 248 16.28 -24.67 13.11
CA ALA A 248 16.82 -25.60 12.11
C ALA A 248 17.79 -26.60 12.77
N PRO A 249 17.54 -27.92 12.63
CA PRO A 249 18.37 -28.98 13.26
C PRO A 249 19.75 -29.10 12.64
#